data_aa4d60bbdfa3c1df64298d196c114536
#
_entry.id   aa4d60bbdfa3c1df64298d196c114536
#
_cell.length_a   1.000
_cell.length_b   1.000
_cell.length_c   1.000
_cell.angle_alpha   90.00
_cell.angle_beta   90.00
_cell.angle_gamma   90.00
#
_symmetry.space_group_name_H-M   'P 1'
#
loop_
_entity.id
_entity.type
_entity.pdbx_description
1 polymer ?
#
loop_
_entity_poly.entity_id
_entity_poly.type
_entity_poly.pdbx_seq_one_letter_code
_entity_poly.pdbx_strand_id
1 'polypeptide(L)'
;MKYKLAVIVVLGGLTINCNSQQKAPVTATSINSVYRFSKASADGIGKFYWGREISHVMGAGGTDWLERDERNKEENTILAISNIQLAPNAVVADIGAGTGYYSFKLAAKVPRGKVYAVEIQDEMISYLADKKAAIQDTLVQIIKSSEVSPNLPDNSVDLAIMVDVYHELKFPQEMLQAIRKSLKPTGKILLIEYRGEDPAVPIKALHKTTVAQLNRELAANGFKLSYQGNFLPIQHFLMYQKKGAGN
;
A
#
# COMPACT_ATOMS: atom_id res chain seq x y z
N MET A 1 -41.70 92.31 27.30
CA MET A 1 -40.67 91.50 28.02
C MET A 1 -41.02 89.99 27.72
N LYS A 2 -40.25 89.35 26.92
CA LYS A 2 -40.48 88.00 26.49
C LYS A 2 -39.45 87.06 27.15
N TYR A 3 -39.91 86.16 28.01
CA TYR A 3 -39.09 85.13 28.62
C TYR A 3 -38.97 83.98 27.72
N LYS A 4 -37.76 83.60 27.32
CA LYS A 4 -37.49 82.31 26.57
C LYS A 4 -37.17 81.24 27.60
N LEU A 5 -37.96 80.17 27.55
CA LEU A 5 -37.80 78.98 28.33
C LEU A 5 -36.81 78.05 27.57
N ALA A 6 -35.70 77.72 28.23
CA ALA A 6 -34.74 76.75 27.65
C ALA A 6 -35.09 75.35 28.17
N VAL A 7 -35.35 74.43 27.24
CA VAL A 7 -35.59 73.03 27.54
C VAL A 7 -34.22 72.35 27.45
N ILE A 8 -33.76 71.75 28.52
CA ILE A 8 -32.55 70.91 28.58
C ILE A 8 -33.01 69.46 28.34
N VAL A 9 -32.64 68.89 27.19
CA VAL A 9 -32.83 67.50 26.92
C VAL A 9 -31.59 66.73 27.40
N VAL A 10 -31.76 65.85 28.38
CA VAL A 10 -30.70 64.95 28.87
C VAL A 10 -30.82 63.65 28.01
N LEU A 11 -29.89 63.45 27.10
CA LEU A 11 -29.72 62.19 26.38
C LEU A 11 -28.95 61.22 27.27
N GLY A 12 -29.62 60.23 27.83
CA GLY A 12 -28.99 59.07 28.48
C GLY A 12 -28.43 58.12 27.45
N GLY A 13 -27.11 58.06 27.35
CA GLY A 13 -26.42 57.12 26.52
C GLY A 13 -26.43 55.73 27.14
N LEU A 14 -27.17 54.77 26.53
CA LEU A 14 -27.02 53.34 26.83
C LEU A 14 -25.73 52.86 26.13
N THR A 15 -24.69 52.55 26.89
CA THR A 15 -23.54 51.83 26.39
C THR A 15 -23.86 50.33 26.36
N ILE A 16 -24.12 49.77 25.18
CA ILE A 16 -24.20 48.35 24.98
C ILE A 16 -22.80 47.79 24.97
N ASN A 17 -22.43 47.10 26.03
CA ASN A 17 -21.16 46.40 26.14
C ASN A 17 -21.26 45.10 25.34
N CYS A 18 -20.86 45.11 24.07
CA CYS A 18 -20.70 43.88 23.26
C CYS A 18 -19.48 43.14 23.79
N ASN A 19 -19.70 42.17 24.66
CA ASN A 19 -18.70 41.20 25.11
C ASN A 19 -18.49 40.20 23.96
N SER A 20 -17.59 40.51 23.03
CA SER A 20 -17.11 39.56 22.04
C SER A 20 -16.29 38.48 22.74
N GLN A 21 -16.90 37.38 23.09
CA GLN A 21 -16.18 36.17 23.44
C GLN A 21 -15.32 35.76 22.23
N GLN A 22 -14.04 36.12 22.26
CA GLN A 22 -13.02 35.52 21.41
C GLN A 22 -13.02 34.01 21.70
N LYS A 23 -13.59 33.24 20.79
CA LYS A 23 -13.33 31.77 20.73
C LYS A 23 -11.81 31.58 20.66
N ALA A 24 -11.24 30.99 21.71
CA ALA A 24 -9.85 30.53 21.68
C ALA A 24 -9.64 29.70 20.39
N PRO A 25 -8.49 29.85 19.71
CA PRO A 25 -8.19 29.03 18.55
C PRO A 25 -8.21 27.57 19.00
N VAL A 26 -9.05 26.78 18.36
CA VAL A 26 -9.03 25.32 18.49
C VAL A 26 -7.63 24.92 18.06
N THR A 27 -6.78 24.59 19.02
CA THR A 27 -5.49 23.97 18.77
C THR A 27 -5.79 22.70 17.98
N ALA A 28 -5.48 22.74 16.69
CA ALA A 28 -5.48 21.55 15.86
C ALA A 28 -4.55 20.57 16.56
N THR A 29 -5.14 19.56 17.20
CA THR A 29 -4.41 18.39 17.67
C THR A 29 -3.65 17.90 16.45
N SER A 30 -2.33 18.02 16.46
CA SER A 30 -1.47 17.48 15.41
C SER A 30 -1.72 15.98 15.39
N ILE A 31 -2.60 15.54 14.49
CA ILE A 31 -2.63 14.15 14.09
C ILE A 31 -1.22 13.92 13.58
N ASN A 32 -0.42 13.12 14.29
CA ASN A 32 0.89 12.69 13.85
C ASN A 32 0.67 11.89 12.55
N SER A 33 0.58 12.63 11.45
CA SER A 33 0.46 12.00 10.13
C SER A 33 1.75 11.23 9.91
N VAL A 34 1.63 9.92 9.75
CA VAL A 34 2.78 9.05 9.41
C VAL A 34 3.39 9.40 8.07
N TYR A 35 2.71 10.27 7.32
CA TYR A 35 3.15 10.79 6.03
C TYR A 35 3.73 12.18 6.18
N ARG A 36 4.83 12.43 5.47
CA ARG A 36 5.36 13.77 5.21
C ARG A 36 5.22 14.09 3.72
N PHE A 37 5.12 15.36 3.41
CA PHE A 37 5.11 15.86 2.03
C PHE A 37 6.28 16.82 1.84
N SER A 38 6.96 16.72 0.71
CA SER A 38 8.07 17.58 0.31
C SER A 38 8.09 17.70 -1.21
N LYS A 39 9.03 18.48 -1.74
CA LYS A 39 9.26 18.53 -3.19
C LYS A 39 9.56 17.11 -3.70
N ALA A 40 8.82 16.68 -4.71
CA ALA A 40 9.02 15.38 -5.34
C ALA A 40 10.41 15.30 -6.00
N SER A 41 11.06 14.15 -5.88
CA SER A 41 12.20 13.80 -6.73
C SER A 41 11.71 13.44 -8.15
N ALA A 42 12.64 13.24 -9.08
CA ALA A 42 12.29 12.96 -10.48
C ALA A 42 11.46 11.67 -10.67
N ASP A 43 11.57 10.71 -9.74
CA ASP A 43 10.91 9.40 -9.82
C ASP A 43 9.96 9.16 -8.63
N GLY A 44 9.73 10.18 -7.80
CA GLY A 44 8.91 10.13 -6.60
C GLY A 44 7.69 11.05 -6.67
N ILE A 45 6.70 10.79 -5.81
CA ILE A 45 5.46 11.56 -5.73
C ILE A 45 5.50 12.68 -4.69
N GLY A 46 6.65 12.95 -4.04
CA GLY A 46 6.78 13.94 -2.99
C GLY A 46 6.09 13.57 -1.67
N LYS A 47 5.61 12.34 -1.54
CA LYS A 47 5.01 11.80 -0.33
C LYS A 47 5.97 10.81 0.31
N PHE A 48 6.19 10.96 1.61
CA PHE A 48 7.16 10.16 2.37
C PHE A 48 6.45 9.35 3.45
N TYR A 49 6.82 8.08 3.54
CA TYR A 49 6.35 7.16 4.57
C TYR A 49 7.55 6.59 5.35
N TRP A 50 7.61 6.83 6.65
CA TRP A 50 8.74 6.46 7.51
C TRP A 50 10.11 6.89 6.97
N GLY A 51 10.17 8.02 6.26
CA GLY A 51 11.40 8.60 5.71
C GLY A 51 11.72 8.18 4.27
N ARG A 52 11.08 7.17 3.72
CA ARG A 52 11.18 6.77 2.32
C ARG A 52 10.20 7.60 1.47
N GLU A 53 10.68 8.17 0.36
CA GLU A 53 9.80 8.73 -0.66
C GLU A 53 9.11 7.59 -1.42
N ILE A 54 7.82 7.74 -1.68
CA ILE A 54 7.04 6.77 -2.47
C ILE A 54 7.33 7.05 -3.94
N SER A 55 7.63 5.99 -4.71
CA SER A 55 7.87 6.09 -6.15
C SER A 55 6.59 6.34 -6.96
N HIS A 56 6.75 6.78 -8.19
CA HIS A 56 5.66 6.70 -9.17
C HIS A 56 5.29 5.24 -9.43
N VAL A 57 3.99 5.00 -9.63
CA VAL A 57 3.46 3.70 -10.05
C VAL A 57 3.88 3.44 -11.50
N MET A 58 4.28 2.20 -11.79
CA MET A 58 4.48 1.76 -13.16
C MET A 58 3.12 1.69 -13.87
N GLY A 59 2.93 2.47 -14.92
CA GLY A 59 1.70 2.45 -15.71
C GLY A 59 1.57 1.22 -16.60
N ALA A 60 0.39 1.05 -17.19
CA ALA A 60 0.06 -0.06 -18.07
C ALA A 60 1.00 -0.23 -19.30
N GLY A 61 1.73 0.84 -19.70
CA GLY A 61 2.81 0.71 -20.70
C GLY A 61 3.98 -0.17 -20.28
N GLY A 62 4.03 -0.64 -19.03
CA GLY A 62 5.04 -1.58 -18.51
C GLY A 62 4.73 -3.07 -18.73
N THR A 63 3.67 -3.44 -19.44
CA THR A 63 3.30 -4.85 -19.68
C THR A 63 4.43 -5.68 -20.28
N ASP A 64 5.12 -5.15 -21.30
CA ASP A 64 6.24 -5.83 -21.96
C ASP A 64 7.40 -6.09 -20.97
N TRP A 65 7.64 -5.15 -20.05
CA TRP A 65 8.62 -5.33 -18.99
C TRP A 65 8.25 -6.47 -18.04
N LEU A 66 6.95 -6.57 -17.67
CA LEU A 66 6.46 -7.60 -16.75
C LEU A 66 6.49 -9.01 -17.36
N GLU A 67 6.33 -9.13 -18.68
CA GLU A 67 6.26 -10.42 -19.37
C GLU A 67 7.57 -10.75 -20.15
N ARG A 68 8.65 -9.95 -20.01
CA ARG A 68 9.92 -10.17 -20.72
C ARG A 68 10.53 -11.55 -20.45
N ASP A 69 11.06 -12.17 -21.45
CA ASP A 69 11.67 -13.52 -21.36
C ASP A 69 12.88 -13.54 -20.40
N GLU A 70 13.62 -12.43 -20.32
CA GLU A 70 14.78 -12.26 -19.46
C GLU A 70 14.43 -12.24 -17.97
N ARG A 71 13.19 -11.97 -17.61
CA ARG A 71 12.74 -11.82 -16.22
C ARG A 71 13.15 -13.00 -15.35
N ASN A 72 13.02 -14.22 -15.87
CA ASN A 72 13.43 -15.40 -15.10
C ASN A 72 14.96 -15.50 -14.89
N LYS A 73 15.76 -15.00 -15.83
CA LYS A 73 17.22 -14.98 -15.68
C LYS A 73 17.67 -13.91 -14.67
N GLU A 74 17.01 -12.75 -14.69
CA GLU A 74 17.34 -11.59 -13.85
C GLU A 74 16.85 -11.75 -12.42
N GLU A 75 15.59 -12.19 -12.24
CA GLU A 75 14.88 -12.25 -10.97
C GLU A 75 14.79 -13.67 -10.38
N ASN A 76 14.96 -14.70 -11.21
CA ASN A 76 14.78 -16.12 -10.88
C ASN A 76 13.37 -16.40 -10.31
N THR A 77 12.35 -15.96 -11.05
CA THR A 77 10.94 -16.07 -10.65
C THR A 77 10.49 -17.51 -10.41
N ILE A 78 11.05 -18.49 -11.14
CA ILE A 78 10.80 -19.92 -10.91
C ILE A 78 11.23 -20.32 -9.50
N LEU A 79 12.44 -19.91 -9.09
CA LEU A 79 12.95 -20.20 -7.76
C LEU A 79 12.13 -19.47 -6.68
N ALA A 80 11.73 -18.23 -6.92
CA ALA A 80 10.85 -17.50 -6.02
C ALA A 80 9.54 -18.28 -5.78
N ILE A 81 8.84 -18.65 -6.85
CA ILE A 81 7.56 -19.36 -6.78
C ILE A 81 7.72 -20.77 -6.16
N SER A 82 8.81 -21.50 -6.45
CA SER A 82 9.06 -22.82 -5.87
C SER A 82 9.23 -22.76 -4.34
N ASN A 83 9.79 -21.66 -3.83
CA ASN A 83 9.99 -21.44 -2.39
C ASN A 83 8.73 -20.93 -1.65
N ILE A 84 7.66 -20.58 -2.36
CA ILE A 84 6.39 -20.26 -1.73
C ILE A 84 5.66 -21.55 -1.33
N GLN A 85 5.66 -21.85 -0.02
CA GLN A 85 4.99 -23.03 0.52
C GLN A 85 3.49 -22.73 0.70
N LEU A 86 2.64 -23.47 0.00
CA LEU A 86 1.18 -23.31 0.00
C LEU A 86 0.50 -24.67 0.20
N ALA A 87 -0.52 -24.70 1.02
CA ALA A 87 -1.45 -25.83 1.02
C ALA A 87 -2.26 -25.85 -0.29
N PRO A 88 -2.63 -27.02 -0.83
CA PRO A 88 -3.38 -27.11 -2.08
C PRO A 88 -4.74 -26.37 -2.09
N ASN A 89 -5.29 -26.08 -0.92
CA ASN A 89 -6.53 -25.34 -0.71
C ASN A 89 -6.31 -23.91 -0.20
N ALA A 90 -5.08 -23.40 -0.26
CA ALA A 90 -4.77 -22.04 0.21
C ALA A 90 -5.47 -20.99 -0.65
N VAL A 91 -5.79 -19.87 -0.01
CA VAL A 91 -6.28 -18.64 -0.66
C VAL A 91 -5.13 -17.66 -0.69
N VAL A 92 -4.69 -17.29 -1.89
CA VAL A 92 -3.60 -16.35 -2.11
C VAL A 92 -4.15 -15.04 -2.63
N ALA A 93 -3.58 -13.90 -2.21
CA ALA A 93 -3.85 -12.58 -2.77
C ALA A 93 -2.55 -12.03 -3.36
N ASP A 94 -2.53 -11.81 -4.66
CA ASP A 94 -1.46 -11.15 -5.41
C ASP A 94 -1.82 -9.68 -5.53
N ILE A 95 -1.20 -8.83 -4.70
CA ILE A 95 -1.51 -7.40 -4.58
C ILE A 95 -0.64 -6.62 -5.56
N GLY A 96 -1.27 -5.87 -6.47
CA GLY A 96 -0.62 -5.25 -7.62
C GLY A 96 -0.26 -6.33 -8.64
N ALA A 97 -1.24 -7.14 -9.02
CA ALA A 97 -1.03 -8.33 -9.86
C ALA A 97 -0.48 -8.02 -11.26
N GLY A 98 -0.67 -6.78 -11.74
CA GLY A 98 -0.23 -6.37 -13.08
C GLY A 98 -0.78 -7.29 -14.16
N THR A 99 0.11 -7.90 -14.93
CA THR A 99 -0.25 -8.87 -15.98
C THR A 99 -0.65 -10.28 -15.45
N GLY A 100 -0.61 -10.49 -14.12
CA GLY A 100 -0.89 -11.79 -13.51
C GLY A 100 0.26 -12.78 -13.61
N TYR A 101 1.47 -12.33 -13.88
CA TYR A 101 2.64 -13.21 -14.02
C TYR A 101 2.80 -14.17 -12.83
N TYR A 102 2.66 -13.68 -11.60
CA TYR A 102 2.67 -14.51 -10.39
C TYR A 102 1.30 -15.16 -10.15
N SER A 103 0.19 -14.46 -10.35
CA SER A 103 -1.17 -14.95 -10.08
C SER A 103 -1.44 -16.30 -10.73
N PHE A 104 -1.22 -16.43 -12.05
CA PHE A 104 -1.49 -17.66 -12.78
C PHE A 104 -0.53 -18.82 -12.42
N LYS A 105 0.74 -18.50 -12.10
CA LYS A 105 1.69 -19.54 -11.65
C LYS A 105 1.37 -20.01 -10.23
N LEU A 106 0.87 -19.14 -9.36
CA LEU A 106 0.43 -19.49 -8.01
C LEU A 106 -0.88 -20.29 -8.03
N ALA A 107 -1.77 -20.04 -8.99
CA ALA A 107 -3.00 -20.81 -9.17
C ALA A 107 -2.71 -22.30 -9.37
N ALA A 108 -1.67 -22.65 -10.12
CA ALA A 108 -1.23 -24.04 -10.29
C ALA A 108 -0.77 -24.72 -8.98
N LYS A 109 -0.35 -23.94 -7.97
CA LYS A 109 0.06 -24.46 -6.65
C LYS A 109 -1.12 -24.67 -5.70
N VAL A 110 -2.28 -24.09 -5.97
CA VAL A 110 -3.47 -24.15 -5.12
C VAL A 110 -4.69 -24.74 -5.86
N PRO A 111 -4.62 -25.96 -6.38
CA PRO A 111 -5.65 -26.52 -7.26
C PRO A 111 -7.03 -26.72 -6.62
N ARG A 112 -7.12 -26.62 -5.29
CA ARG A 112 -8.37 -26.65 -4.50
C ARG A 112 -8.62 -25.34 -3.75
N GLY A 113 -7.78 -24.34 -3.98
CA GLY A 113 -7.87 -23.01 -3.42
C GLY A 113 -8.31 -21.97 -4.43
N LYS A 114 -7.77 -20.77 -4.32
CA LYS A 114 -7.95 -19.70 -5.29
C LYS A 114 -6.83 -18.64 -5.17
N VAL A 115 -6.69 -17.85 -6.22
CA VAL A 115 -5.83 -16.66 -6.21
C VAL A 115 -6.68 -15.43 -6.51
N TYR A 116 -6.64 -14.45 -5.63
CA TYR A 116 -7.13 -13.11 -5.91
C TYR A 116 -6.03 -12.32 -6.62
N ALA A 117 -6.21 -12.02 -7.89
CA ALA A 117 -5.38 -11.07 -8.64
C ALA A 117 -5.94 -9.67 -8.37
N VAL A 118 -5.30 -8.96 -7.45
CA VAL A 118 -5.76 -7.66 -6.95
C VAL A 118 -5.03 -6.55 -7.70
N GLU A 119 -5.77 -5.73 -8.44
CA GLU A 119 -5.19 -4.70 -9.30
C GLU A 119 -6.02 -3.41 -9.22
N ILE A 120 -5.35 -2.26 -9.42
CA ILE A 120 -5.99 -0.95 -9.37
C ILE A 120 -6.19 -0.33 -10.76
N GLN A 121 -5.33 -0.65 -11.73
CA GLN A 121 -5.34 -0.08 -13.07
C GLN A 121 -6.32 -0.84 -13.97
N ASP A 122 -7.24 -0.12 -14.62
CA ASP A 122 -8.27 -0.74 -15.47
C ASP A 122 -7.68 -1.45 -16.68
N GLU A 123 -6.61 -0.92 -17.25
CA GLU A 123 -5.91 -1.52 -18.38
C GLU A 123 -5.27 -2.87 -18.00
N MET A 124 -4.65 -2.95 -16.82
CA MET A 124 -4.09 -4.20 -16.29
C MET A 124 -5.20 -5.22 -15.97
N ILE A 125 -6.34 -4.76 -15.43
CA ILE A 125 -7.51 -5.60 -15.18
C ILE A 125 -8.04 -6.19 -16.49
N SER A 126 -8.10 -5.40 -17.55
CA SER A 126 -8.49 -5.90 -18.88
C SER A 126 -7.51 -6.94 -19.39
N TYR A 127 -6.21 -6.69 -19.30
CA TYR A 127 -5.18 -7.66 -19.65
C TYR A 127 -5.31 -8.98 -18.86
N LEU A 128 -5.52 -8.91 -17.55
CA LEU A 128 -5.76 -10.08 -16.70
C LEU A 128 -6.98 -10.88 -17.15
N ALA A 129 -8.07 -10.18 -17.51
CA ALA A 129 -9.31 -10.83 -17.96
C ALA A 129 -9.10 -11.57 -19.29
N ASP A 130 -8.44 -10.93 -20.26
CA ASP A 130 -8.12 -11.52 -21.54
C ASP A 130 -7.19 -12.74 -21.38
N LYS A 131 -6.13 -12.62 -20.60
CA LYS A 131 -5.19 -13.71 -20.32
C LYS A 131 -5.88 -14.88 -19.63
N LYS A 132 -6.71 -14.59 -18.60
CA LYS A 132 -7.51 -15.60 -17.91
C LYS A 132 -8.43 -16.37 -18.88
N ALA A 133 -9.13 -15.65 -19.76
CA ALA A 133 -10.02 -16.26 -20.76
C ALA A 133 -9.24 -17.12 -21.75
N ALA A 134 -8.11 -16.63 -22.26
CA ALA A 134 -7.26 -17.34 -23.22
C ALA A 134 -6.73 -18.67 -22.68
N ILE A 135 -6.36 -18.75 -21.40
CA ILE A 135 -5.87 -19.98 -20.76
C ILE A 135 -6.97 -20.76 -20.03
N GLN A 136 -8.22 -20.32 -20.09
CA GLN A 136 -9.39 -20.93 -19.43
C GLN A 136 -9.19 -21.14 -17.92
N ASP A 137 -8.50 -20.22 -17.24
CA ASP A 137 -8.25 -20.33 -15.81
C ASP A 137 -9.54 -20.12 -15.00
N THR A 138 -9.77 -20.98 -14.01
CA THR A 138 -10.94 -20.94 -13.13
C THR A 138 -10.60 -20.59 -11.68
N LEU A 139 -9.33 -20.54 -11.31
CA LEU A 139 -8.84 -20.35 -9.94
C LEU A 139 -8.48 -18.90 -9.64
N VAL A 140 -8.10 -18.12 -10.66
CA VAL A 140 -7.80 -16.70 -10.51
C VAL A 140 -9.09 -15.88 -10.51
N GLN A 141 -9.28 -15.07 -9.48
CA GLN A 141 -10.38 -14.11 -9.36
C GLN A 141 -9.79 -12.70 -9.38
N ILE A 142 -10.19 -11.91 -10.36
CA ILE A 142 -9.71 -10.53 -10.52
C ILE A 142 -10.50 -9.63 -9.58
N ILE A 143 -9.81 -8.85 -8.77
CA ILE A 143 -10.39 -7.94 -7.79
C ILE A 143 -9.88 -6.52 -8.06
N LYS A 144 -10.79 -5.58 -8.30
CA LYS A 144 -10.46 -4.15 -8.36
C LYS A 144 -10.15 -3.66 -6.96
N SER A 145 -8.93 -3.17 -6.74
CA SER A 145 -8.53 -2.53 -5.49
C SER A 145 -8.80 -1.01 -5.48
N SER A 146 -8.52 -0.40 -4.34
CA SER A 146 -8.35 1.05 -4.21
C SER A 146 -6.92 1.36 -3.76
N GLU A 147 -6.56 2.65 -3.67
CA GLU A 147 -5.25 3.07 -3.15
C GLU A 147 -5.03 2.69 -1.67
N VAL A 148 -6.10 2.39 -0.93
CA VAL A 148 -6.08 2.17 0.53
C VAL A 148 -6.55 0.77 0.95
N SER A 149 -7.06 -0.04 0.02
CA SER A 149 -7.64 -1.36 0.34
C SER A 149 -7.54 -2.32 -0.83
N PRO A 150 -7.19 -3.60 -0.59
CA PRO A 150 -7.24 -4.66 -1.59
C PRO A 150 -8.67 -5.11 -1.88
N ASN A 151 -9.68 -4.60 -1.17
CA ASN A 151 -11.09 -4.97 -1.28
C ASN A 151 -11.37 -6.49 -1.13
N LEU A 152 -10.62 -7.13 -0.25
CA LEU A 152 -10.75 -8.56 0.06
C LEU A 152 -11.58 -8.78 1.33
N PRO A 153 -12.29 -9.91 1.44
CA PRO A 153 -13.01 -10.26 2.66
C PRO A 153 -12.07 -10.42 3.87
N ASP A 154 -12.55 -10.08 5.06
CA ASP A 154 -11.82 -10.27 6.30
C ASP A 154 -11.56 -11.77 6.55
N ASN A 155 -10.41 -12.09 7.17
CA ASN A 155 -10.01 -13.45 7.58
C ASN A 155 -10.12 -14.52 6.48
N SER A 156 -9.86 -14.16 5.22
CA SER A 156 -10.06 -15.03 4.06
C SER A 156 -8.76 -15.50 3.39
N VAL A 157 -7.65 -14.80 3.60
CA VAL A 157 -6.40 -14.98 2.86
C VAL A 157 -5.35 -15.69 3.71
N ASP A 158 -4.71 -16.72 3.15
CA ASP A 158 -3.59 -17.44 3.76
C ASP A 158 -2.25 -16.74 3.49
N LEU A 159 -2.08 -16.21 2.27
CA LEU A 159 -0.89 -15.49 1.86
C LEU A 159 -1.27 -14.27 1.01
N ALA A 160 -0.84 -13.08 1.41
CA ALA A 160 -0.78 -11.90 0.55
C ALA A 160 0.64 -11.75 0.01
N ILE A 161 0.81 -11.64 -1.31
CA ILE A 161 2.11 -11.41 -1.94
C ILE A 161 2.12 -10.06 -2.62
N MET A 162 3.24 -9.35 -2.54
CA MET A 162 3.56 -8.16 -3.33
C MET A 162 4.93 -8.37 -3.98
N VAL A 163 5.00 -8.24 -5.30
CA VAL A 163 6.23 -8.41 -6.07
C VAL A 163 6.54 -7.11 -6.80
N ASP A 164 7.55 -6.40 -6.34
CA ASP A 164 7.97 -5.09 -6.86
C ASP A 164 6.81 -4.07 -6.91
N VAL A 165 6.00 -4.04 -5.83
CA VAL A 165 4.79 -3.21 -5.72
C VAL A 165 4.76 -2.37 -4.45
N TYR A 166 5.32 -2.88 -3.34
CA TYR A 166 5.19 -2.22 -2.04
C TYR A 166 5.75 -0.79 -2.05
N HIS A 167 6.84 -0.57 -2.77
CA HIS A 167 7.48 0.74 -2.88
C HIS A 167 6.64 1.79 -3.62
N GLU A 168 5.66 1.37 -4.41
CA GLU A 168 4.73 2.22 -5.18
C GLU A 168 3.41 2.52 -4.44
N LEU A 169 3.12 1.84 -3.32
CA LEU A 169 1.87 2.04 -2.59
C LEU A 169 1.74 3.49 -2.11
N LYS A 170 0.75 4.22 -2.61
CA LYS A 170 0.51 5.62 -2.25
C LYS A 170 0.07 5.80 -0.80
N PHE A 171 -0.60 4.80 -0.22
CA PHE A 171 -1.07 4.76 1.16
C PHE A 171 -0.67 3.43 1.82
N PRO A 172 0.64 3.19 2.04
CA PRO A 172 1.12 1.89 2.53
C PRO A 172 0.58 1.51 3.91
N GLN A 173 0.35 2.48 4.82
CA GLN A 173 -0.24 2.18 6.12
C GLN A 173 -1.65 1.62 6.00
N GLU A 174 -2.51 2.31 5.26
CA GLU A 174 -3.92 1.95 5.06
C GLU A 174 -4.02 0.60 4.35
N MET A 175 -3.23 0.41 3.30
CA MET A 175 -3.17 -0.85 2.55
C MET A 175 -2.71 -2.01 3.45
N LEU A 176 -1.64 -1.85 4.23
CA LEU A 176 -1.16 -2.89 5.15
C LEU A 176 -2.19 -3.21 6.24
N GLN A 177 -2.92 -2.22 6.76
CA GLN A 177 -3.98 -2.45 7.72
C GLN A 177 -5.17 -3.20 7.10
N ALA A 178 -5.55 -2.87 5.87
CA ALA A 178 -6.59 -3.59 5.14
C ALA A 178 -6.17 -5.03 4.82
N ILE A 179 -4.93 -5.25 4.34
CA ILE A 179 -4.36 -6.58 4.15
C ILE A 179 -4.36 -7.36 5.47
N ARG A 180 -3.97 -6.71 6.59
CA ARG A 180 -3.96 -7.36 7.91
C ARG A 180 -5.34 -7.87 8.33
N LYS A 181 -6.42 -7.16 7.99
CA LYS A 181 -7.80 -7.61 8.22
C LYS A 181 -8.16 -8.80 7.33
N SER A 182 -7.77 -8.76 6.06
CA SER A 182 -8.07 -9.82 5.10
C SER A 182 -7.32 -11.12 5.39
N LEU A 183 -6.14 -11.05 6.01
CA LEU A 183 -5.37 -12.24 6.39
C LEU A 183 -6.06 -13.04 7.48
N LYS A 184 -6.08 -14.36 7.35
CA LYS A 184 -6.41 -15.30 8.42
C LYS A 184 -5.51 -15.10 9.65
N PRO A 185 -5.83 -15.64 10.84
CA PRO A 185 -4.98 -15.51 12.03
C PRO A 185 -3.52 -15.96 11.81
N THR A 186 -3.32 -17.02 11.03
CA THR A 186 -2.00 -17.56 10.65
C THR A 186 -1.50 -17.05 9.30
N GLY A 187 -2.29 -16.19 8.63
CA GLY A 187 -1.97 -15.65 7.32
C GLY A 187 -0.71 -14.77 7.34
N LYS A 188 -0.02 -14.72 6.23
CA LYS A 188 1.29 -14.06 6.09
C LYS A 188 1.29 -13.06 4.93
N ILE A 189 2.25 -12.13 4.97
CA ILE A 189 2.62 -11.30 3.81
C ILE A 189 3.97 -11.78 3.30
N LEU A 190 4.11 -11.94 2.00
CA LEU A 190 5.38 -12.10 1.30
C LEU A 190 5.67 -10.82 0.52
N LEU A 191 6.81 -10.21 0.77
CA LEU A 191 7.37 -9.15 -0.03
C LEU A 191 8.54 -9.69 -0.85
N ILE A 192 8.48 -9.50 -2.16
CA ILE A 192 9.60 -9.68 -3.08
C ILE A 192 9.87 -8.29 -3.65
N GLU A 193 11.01 -7.70 -3.29
CA GLU A 193 11.34 -6.30 -3.60
C GLU A 193 12.82 -6.20 -3.99
N TYR A 194 13.16 -5.34 -4.95
CA TYR A 194 14.55 -5.11 -5.33
C TYR A 194 15.40 -4.59 -4.17
N ARG A 195 16.64 -5.10 -4.07
CA ARG A 195 17.56 -4.80 -2.96
C ARG A 195 18.04 -3.36 -2.99
N GLY A 196 17.62 -2.56 -2.00
CA GLY A 196 18.08 -1.20 -1.80
C GLY A 196 19.50 -1.11 -1.25
N GLU A 197 20.02 -2.17 -0.62
CA GLU A 197 21.37 -2.26 -0.09
C GLU A 197 22.43 -2.45 -1.18
N ASP A 198 22.03 -2.96 -2.35
CA ASP A 198 22.94 -3.26 -3.44
C ASP A 198 22.88 -2.19 -4.54
N PRO A 199 23.92 -1.35 -4.68
CA PRO A 199 23.97 -0.35 -5.74
C PRO A 199 24.10 -0.97 -7.14
N ALA A 200 24.54 -2.22 -7.27
CA ALA A 200 24.71 -2.91 -8.55
C ALA A 200 23.38 -3.40 -9.14
N VAL A 201 22.30 -3.47 -8.34
CA VAL A 201 20.96 -3.79 -8.86
C VAL A 201 20.51 -2.70 -9.82
N PRO A 202 20.30 -3.01 -11.14
CA PRO A 202 20.10 -2.02 -12.21
C PRO A 202 18.65 -1.48 -12.24
N ILE A 203 18.13 -1.08 -11.08
CA ILE A 203 16.79 -0.56 -10.88
C ILE A 203 16.89 0.84 -10.28
N LYS A 204 15.99 1.73 -10.65
CA LYS A 204 15.92 3.09 -10.12
C LYS A 204 15.84 3.10 -8.58
N ALA A 205 16.45 4.11 -7.96
CA ALA A 205 16.64 4.14 -6.51
C ALA A 205 15.33 4.03 -5.70
N LEU A 206 14.25 4.69 -6.12
CA LEU A 206 12.97 4.66 -5.41
C LEU A 206 12.19 3.35 -5.61
N HIS A 207 12.55 2.54 -6.61
CA HIS A 207 11.97 1.22 -6.84
C HIS A 207 12.79 0.10 -6.13
N LYS A 208 13.73 0.48 -5.27
CA LYS A 208 14.50 -0.44 -4.42
C LYS A 208 14.23 -0.11 -2.95
N THR A 209 14.15 -1.13 -2.11
CA THR A 209 13.90 -0.93 -0.68
C THR A 209 14.83 -1.80 0.16
N THR A 210 15.31 -1.27 1.28
CA THR A 210 16.17 -2.04 2.20
C THR A 210 15.34 -2.90 3.16
N VAL A 211 15.92 -4.03 3.61
CA VAL A 211 15.30 -4.87 4.67
C VAL A 211 15.00 -4.05 5.92
N ALA A 212 15.92 -3.16 6.30
CA ALA A 212 15.74 -2.30 7.47
C ALA A 212 14.51 -1.38 7.34
N GLN A 213 14.29 -0.80 6.14
CA GLN A 213 13.13 0.04 5.87
C GLN A 213 11.84 -0.77 5.88
N LEU A 214 11.81 -1.92 5.19
CA LEU A 214 10.66 -2.82 5.17
C LEU A 214 10.28 -3.28 6.58
N ASN A 215 11.26 -3.71 7.37
CA ASN A 215 11.03 -4.13 8.76
C ASN A 215 10.43 -3.01 9.61
N ARG A 216 10.87 -1.76 9.45
CA ARG A 216 10.32 -0.60 10.16
C ARG A 216 8.86 -0.37 9.78
N GLU A 217 8.56 -0.32 8.47
CA GLU A 217 7.22 -0.05 7.96
C GLU A 217 6.23 -1.18 8.32
N LEU A 218 6.63 -2.43 8.14
CA LEU A 218 5.79 -3.60 8.50
C LEU A 218 5.57 -3.69 10.02
N ALA A 219 6.61 -3.43 10.82
CA ALA A 219 6.51 -3.46 12.29
C ALA A 219 5.53 -2.40 12.82
N ALA A 220 5.50 -1.21 12.22
CA ALA A 220 4.56 -0.13 12.54
C ALA A 220 3.10 -0.53 12.26
N ASN A 221 2.87 -1.49 11.34
CA ASN A 221 1.54 -1.99 10.96
C ASN A 221 1.18 -3.34 11.61
N GLY A 222 1.90 -3.74 12.66
CA GLY A 222 1.57 -4.95 13.43
C GLY A 222 2.03 -6.25 12.78
N PHE A 223 3.09 -6.21 11.97
CA PHE A 223 3.74 -7.38 11.41
C PHE A 223 5.16 -7.56 11.98
N LYS A 224 5.66 -8.78 11.94
CA LYS A 224 7.06 -9.11 12.25
C LYS A 224 7.62 -10.04 11.19
N LEU A 225 8.89 -9.85 10.85
CA LEU A 225 9.61 -10.76 9.96
C LEU A 225 9.62 -12.17 10.55
N SER A 226 9.25 -13.16 9.76
CA SER A 226 9.24 -14.58 10.16
C SER A 226 10.19 -15.44 9.34
N TYR A 227 10.57 -14.98 8.14
CA TYR A 227 11.55 -15.66 7.31
C TYR A 227 12.17 -14.66 6.31
N GLN A 228 13.45 -14.82 6.04
CA GLN A 228 14.19 -14.10 5.00
C GLN A 228 14.93 -15.11 4.13
N GLY A 229 14.61 -15.14 2.84
CA GLY A 229 15.33 -15.92 1.84
C GLY A 229 16.39 -15.07 1.15
N ASN A 230 17.62 -15.61 1.03
CA ASN A 230 18.74 -14.91 0.37
C ASN A 230 19.14 -15.59 -0.94
N PHE A 231 18.21 -16.26 -1.60
CA PHE A 231 18.47 -17.10 -2.77
C PHE A 231 18.15 -16.40 -4.10
N LEU A 232 17.42 -15.26 -4.09
CA LEU A 232 17.15 -14.51 -5.31
C LEU A 232 18.34 -13.62 -5.69
N PRO A 233 18.63 -13.46 -7.00
CA PRO A 233 19.82 -12.72 -7.44
C PRO A 233 19.79 -11.23 -7.07
N ILE A 234 18.66 -10.53 -7.29
CA ILE A 234 18.58 -9.07 -7.15
C ILE A 234 17.44 -8.60 -6.23
N GLN A 235 16.60 -9.50 -5.73
CA GLN A 235 15.47 -9.19 -4.88
C GLN A 235 15.62 -9.77 -3.48
N HIS A 236 14.92 -9.17 -2.53
CA HIS A 236 14.61 -9.75 -1.23
C HIS A 236 13.46 -10.75 -1.37
N PHE A 237 13.43 -11.74 -0.47
CA PHE A 237 12.28 -12.63 -0.27
C PHE A 237 11.97 -12.64 1.23
N LEU A 238 10.99 -11.81 1.64
CA LEU A 238 10.72 -11.52 3.04
C LEU A 238 9.31 -11.92 3.42
N MET A 239 9.18 -12.89 4.33
CA MET A 239 7.90 -13.33 4.84
C MET A 239 7.63 -12.68 6.20
N TYR A 240 6.47 -12.03 6.31
CA TYR A 240 6.00 -11.40 7.54
C TYR A 240 4.74 -12.11 8.05
N GLN A 241 4.61 -12.18 9.37
CA GLN A 241 3.41 -12.66 10.05
C GLN A 241 2.84 -11.57 10.95
N LYS A 242 1.56 -11.68 11.29
CA LYS A 242 0.95 -10.78 12.28
C LYS A 242 1.72 -10.88 13.61
N LYS A 243 2.00 -9.74 14.24
CA LYS A 243 2.38 -9.76 15.66
C LYS A 243 1.18 -10.31 16.43
N GLY A 244 1.36 -11.30 17.29
CA GLY A 244 0.31 -11.76 18.21
C GLY A 244 -0.20 -10.57 19.02
N ALA A 245 -1.46 -10.58 19.40
CA ALA A 245 -1.96 -9.75 20.48
C ALA A 245 -1.14 -10.16 21.71
N GLY A 246 -0.37 -9.23 22.27
CA GLY A 246 0.76 -9.42 23.14
C GLY A 246 0.70 -10.62 24.12
N ASN A 247 1.83 -11.27 24.26
CA ASN A 247 2.29 -11.73 25.56
C ASN A 247 3.18 -10.66 26.15
#